data_ffe1d8583bf081af78b5c03fa7b604b6
#
_entry.id   ffe1d8583bf081af78b5c03fa7b604b6
#
_cell.length_a   1.000
_cell.length_b   1.000
_cell.length_c   1.000
_cell.angle_alpha   90.00
_cell.angle_beta   90.00
_cell.angle_gamma   90.00
#
_symmetry.space_group_name_H-M   'P 1'
#
loop_
_entity.id
_entity.type
_entity.pdbx_description
1 polymer ?
#
loop_
_entity_poly.entity_id
_entity_poly.type
_entity_poly.pdbx_seq_one_letter_code
_entity_poly.pdbx_strand_id
1 'polypeptide(L)'
;MSRPVFIFLILLIAAAATAFRLSELSERPMHGDEAVNAVKLGETIEGRGYEYDPHEYHGPTLNYLTLIPAWLGGVGSFVELREGILRVVPVVFGTLLVLLLLPLGDGLGRVAGGFAALFMAVSPAMVFYSRYFIHEMLLVCFTAGAIVCGYRYLKRPGMLWALLAGVCLGLMHATKETFIIALGSMGGAVLVMLCARWRVGQWVNDIKRVRPVHCAVMLLAAVSVSVTFFSSFFSNAKGVADSVL
;
A
#
# COMPACT_ATOMS: atom_id res chain seq x y z
N MET A 1 20.35 -7.54 -19.35
CA MET A 1 20.63 -7.93 -17.95
C MET A 1 20.02 -9.28 -17.66
N SER A 2 20.77 -10.24 -17.04
CA SER A 2 20.25 -11.54 -16.65
C SER A 2 19.27 -11.42 -15.46
N ARG A 3 18.41 -12.44 -15.25
CA ARG A 3 17.43 -12.42 -14.14
C ARG A 3 18.10 -12.37 -12.75
N PRO A 4 19.15 -13.16 -12.46
CA PRO A 4 19.82 -13.09 -11.16
C PRO A 4 20.43 -11.71 -10.88
N VAL A 5 21.07 -11.10 -11.88
CA VAL A 5 21.66 -9.76 -11.76
C VAL A 5 20.57 -8.71 -11.50
N PHE A 6 19.42 -8.81 -12.16
CA PHE A 6 18.28 -7.92 -11.89
C PHE A 6 17.78 -8.05 -10.46
N ILE A 7 17.56 -9.28 -9.98
CA ILE A 7 17.11 -9.52 -8.61
C ILE A 7 18.11 -8.96 -7.61
N PHE A 8 19.40 -9.26 -7.78
CA PHE A 8 20.47 -8.76 -6.92
C PHE A 8 20.49 -7.23 -6.89
N LEU A 9 20.40 -6.58 -8.05
CA LEU A 9 20.38 -5.12 -8.16
C LEU A 9 19.19 -4.51 -7.43
N ILE A 10 17.97 -5.03 -7.61
CA ILE A 10 16.79 -4.52 -6.92
C ILE A 10 16.91 -4.70 -5.41
N LEU A 11 17.41 -5.84 -4.93
CA LEU A 11 17.63 -6.07 -3.50
C LEU A 11 18.68 -5.12 -2.93
N LEU A 12 19.78 -4.88 -3.65
CA LEU A 12 20.82 -3.92 -3.25
C LEU A 12 20.26 -2.50 -3.18
N ILE A 13 19.50 -2.06 -4.20
CA ILE A 13 18.86 -0.75 -4.22
C ILE A 13 17.85 -0.62 -3.07
N ALA A 14 17.03 -1.66 -2.81
CA ALA A 14 16.08 -1.65 -1.72
C ALA A 14 16.78 -1.56 -0.35
N ALA A 15 17.86 -2.30 -0.14
CA ALA A 15 18.65 -2.23 1.09
C ALA A 15 19.28 -0.84 1.29
N ALA A 16 19.90 -0.28 0.26
CA ALA A 16 20.44 1.08 0.29
C ALA A 16 19.36 2.14 0.53
N ALA A 17 18.21 2.00 -0.14
CA ALA A 17 17.06 2.87 0.06
C ALA A 17 16.52 2.82 1.49
N THR A 18 16.47 1.63 2.10
CA THR A 18 16.06 1.45 3.51
C THR A 18 17.05 2.11 4.46
N ALA A 19 18.35 1.85 4.30
CA ALA A 19 19.39 2.45 5.12
C ALA A 19 19.33 3.99 5.04
N PHE A 20 19.17 4.54 3.84
CA PHE A 20 19.03 5.99 3.63
C PHE A 20 17.79 6.57 4.30
N ARG A 21 16.65 5.87 4.27
CA ARG A 21 15.40 6.33 4.89
C ARG A 21 15.39 6.20 6.41
N LEU A 22 16.12 5.23 6.97
CA LEU A 22 16.25 5.03 8.41
C LEU A 22 17.24 6.00 9.05
N SER A 23 18.21 6.56 8.30
CA SER A 23 19.18 7.49 8.86
C SER A 23 18.47 8.71 9.43
N GLU A 24 18.84 9.13 10.65
CA GLU A 24 18.34 10.32 11.33
C GLU A 24 16.80 10.45 11.31
N LEU A 25 16.10 9.32 11.50
CA LEU A 25 14.65 9.26 11.34
C LEU A 25 13.90 10.07 12.41
N SER A 26 14.52 10.26 13.58
CA SER A 26 13.97 10.99 14.73
C SER A 26 14.38 12.47 14.79
N GLU A 27 15.32 12.92 13.94
CA GLU A 27 15.88 14.28 14.02
C GLU A 27 14.89 15.37 13.62
N ARG A 28 14.01 15.07 12.68
CA ARG A 28 13.03 16.03 12.21
C ARG A 28 11.87 16.16 13.20
N PRO A 29 11.52 17.39 13.65
CA PRO A 29 10.33 17.62 14.46
C PRO A 29 9.07 17.06 13.80
N MET A 30 8.11 16.64 14.64
CA MET A 30 6.83 16.11 14.19
C MET A 30 5.99 17.22 13.55
N HIS A 31 5.42 16.94 12.37
CA HIS A 31 4.46 17.83 11.72
C HIS A 31 3.06 17.63 12.31
N GLY A 32 2.15 18.61 12.10
CA GLY A 32 0.78 18.56 12.62
C GLY A 32 0.04 17.25 12.27
N ASP A 33 0.10 16.82 11.00
CA ASP A 33 -0.56 15.56 10.57
C ASP A 33 0.02 14.32 11.23
N GLU A 34 1.36 14.30 11.46
CA GLU A 34 2.00 13.22 12.20
C GLU A 34 1.53 13.21 13.66
N ALA A 35 1.39 14.39 14.26
CA ALA A 35 0.95 14.52 15.65
C ALA A 35 -0.49 14.01 15.84
N VAL A 36 -1.40 14.35 14.95
CA VAL A 36 -2.80 13.84 14.97
C VAL A 36 -2.80 12.32 14.91
N ASN A 37 -2.07 11.72 13.97
CA ASN A 37 -1.97 10.27 13.85
C ASN A 37 -1.29 9.64 15.09
N ALA A 38 -0.28 10.30 15.68
CA ALA A 38 0.40 9.81 16.87
C ALA A 38 -0.51 9.83 18.11
N VAL A 39 -1.34 10.86 18.29
CA VAL A 39 -2.35 10.94 19.36
C VAL A 39 -3.33 9.78 19.22
N LYS A 40 -3.86 9.54 18.01
CA LYS A 40 -4.81 8.45 17.76
C LYS A 40 -4.21 7.06 18.02
N LEU A 41 -2.94 6.88 17.68
CA LEU A 41 -2.19 5.67 17.99
C LEU A 41 -2.00 5.51 19.53
N GLY A 42 -1.67 6.59 20.22
CA GLY A 42 -1.52 6.60 21.68
C GLY A 42 -2.83 6.19 22.37
N GLU A 43 -3.96 6.72 21.95
CA GLU A 43 -5.29 6.32 22.43
C GLU A 43 -5.54 4.81 22.27
N THR A 44 -5.13 4.27 21.12
CA THR A 44 -5.26 2.83 20.83
C THR A 44 -4.37 1.99 21.73
N ILE A 45 -3.11 2.41 21.96
CA ILE A 45 -2.15 1.74 22.86
C ILE A 45 -2.65 1.76 24.32
N GLU A 46 -3.23 2.87 24.75
CA GLU A 46 -3.77 3.04 26.12
C GLU A 46 -5.12 2.33 26.33
N GLY A 47 -5.58 1.53 25.36
CA GLY A 47 -6.76 0.67 25.51
C GLY A 47 -8.09 1.36 25.24
N ARG A 48 -8.11 2.59 24.71
CA ARG A 48 -9.36 3.27 24.30
C ARG A 48 -9.93 2.71 23.00
N GLY A 49 -9.16 1.84 22.32
CA GLY A 49 -9.54 1.29 21.02
C GLY A 49 -9.39 2.29 19.88
N TYR A 50 -9.61 1.79 18.66
CA TYR A 50 -9.64 2.66 17.48
C TYR A 50 -11.09 2.82 17.01
N GLU A 51 -11.58 4.05 17.04
CA GLU A 51 -12.86 4.42 16.43
C GLU A 51 -12.57 5.28 15.19
N TYR A 52 -13.07 4.83 14.03
CA TYR A 52 -12.96 5.58 12.79
C TYR A 52 -13.96 6.74 12.80
N ASP A 53 -13.47 7.95 12.50
CA ASP A 53 -14.26 9.14 12.29
C ASP A 53 -13.88 9.75 10.92
N PRO A 54 -14.80 9.72 9.93
CA PRO A 54 -14.51 10.22 8.58
C PRO A 54 -14.27 11.74 8.53
N HIS A 55 -14.63 12.49 9.57
CA HIS A 55 -14.43 13.94 9.63
C HIS A 55 -13.08 14.35 10.21
N GLU A 56 -12.41 13.46 10.96
CA GLU A 56 -11.15 13.76 11.65
C GLU A 56 -9.97 12.92 11.17
N TYR A 57 -10.22 11.65 10.77
CA TYR A 57 -9.15 10.69 10.53
C TYR A 57 -9.29 10.04 9.16
N HIS A 58 -8.15 9.70 8.57
CA HIS A 58 -8.08 8.76 7.47
C HIS A 58 -8.29 7.32 7.94
N GLY A 59 -8.28 6.35 7.02
CA GLY A 59 -8.52 4.96 7.34
C GLY A 59 -7.53 4.33 8.35
N PRO A 60 -7.89 3.23 8.98
CA PRO A 60 -7.22 2.67 10.16
C PRO A 60 -5.89 1.96 9.91
N THR A 61 -5.47 1.75 8.65
CA THR A 61 -4.30 0.92 8.34
C THR A 61 -3.00 1.42 8.97
N LEU A 62 -2.75 2.74 8.93
CA LEU A 62 -1.54 3.32 9.50
C LEU A 62 -1.47 3.06 11.01
N ASN A 63 -2.59 3.26 11.71
CA ASN A 63 -2.69 3.03 13.15
C ASN A 63 -2.36 1.57 13.50
N TYR A 64 -3.10 0.61 12.93
CA TYR A 64 -2.91 -0.81 13.24
C TYR A 64 -1.55 -1.36 12.84
N LEU A 65 -1.00 -0.94 11.71
CA LEU A 65 0.33 -1.39 11.29
C LEU A 65 1.43 -0.83 12.20
N THR A 66 1.21 0.35 12.80
CA THR A 66 2.19 0.97 13.71
C THR A 66 2.15 0.37 15.12
N LEU A 67 1.08 -0.32 15.50
CA LEU A 67 1.08 -1.12 16.72
C LEU A 67 2.19 -2.17 16.75
N ILE A 68 2.60 -2.69 15.58
CA ILE A 68 3.66 -3.70 15.49
C ILE A 68 5.01 -3.13 15.97
N PRO A 69 5.57 -2.06 15.38
CA PRO A 69 6.82 -1.48 15.88
C PRO A 69 6.68 -0.87 17.27
N ALA A 70 5.51 -0.35 17.66
CA ALA A 70 5.28 0.13 19.03
C ALA A 70 5.38 -1.02 20.05
N TRP A 71 4.74 -2.15 19.79
CA TRP A 71 4.83 -3.35 20.63
C TRP A 71 6.25 -3.90 20.69
N LEU A 72 6.95 -3.99 19.55
CA LEU A 72 8.35 -4.42 19.51
C LEU A 72 9.28 -3.47 20.26
N GLY A 73 8.96 -2.18 20.30
CA GLY A 73 9.67 -1.15 21.05
C GLY A 73 9.31 -1.07 22.53
N GLY A 74 8.37 -1.91 23.02
CA GLY A 74 7.93 -1.92 24.41
C GLY A 74 7.12 -0.68 24.82
N VAL A 75 6.48 0.02 23.86
CA VAL A 75 5.69 1.23 24.12
C VAL A 75 4.36 0.86 24.74
N GLY A 76 4.09 1.35 25.94
CA GLY A 76 2.85 1.12 26.70
C GLY A 76 1.96 2.36 26.85
N SER A 77 2.45 3.55 26.45
CA SER A 77 1.71 4.80 26.59
C SER A 77 2.07 5.79 25.47
N PHE A 78 1.23 6.81 25.27
CA PHE A 78 1.47 7.89 24.30
C PHE A 78 2.81 8.60 24.55
N VAL A 79 3.17 8.84 25.82
CA VAL A 79 4.39 9.56 26.21
C VAL A 79 5.68 8.83 25.80
N GLU A 80 5.60 7.51 25.62
CA GLU A 80 6.75 6.69 25.21
C GLU A 80 6.92 6.61 23.70
N LEU A 81 5.93 7.09 22.92
CA LEU A 81 6.01 7.13 21.46
C LEU A 81 7.13 8.08 21.00
N ARG A 82 7.97 7.58 20.12
CA ARG A 82 9.05 8.34 19.49
C ARG A 82 8.85 8.38 17.98
N GLU A 83 9.27 9.46 17.34
CA GLU A 83 9.18 9.68 15.90
C GLU A 83 9.77 8.52 15.10
N GLY A 84 10.89 7.95 15.56
CA GLY A 84 11.52 6.81 14.89
C GLY A 84 10.62 5.58 14.82
N ILE A 85 9.86 5.28 15.90
CA ILE A 85 8.91 4.15 15.95
C ILE A 85 7.75 4.39 14.98
N LEU A 86 7.20 5.60 14.97
CA LEU A 86 6.10 6.00 14.12
C LEU A 86 6.48 5.91 12.63
N ARG A 87 7.64 6.46 12.27
CA ARG A 87 8.10 6.60 10.88
C ARG A 87 8.64 5.30 10.27
N VAL A 88 8.90 4.26 11.07
CA VAL A 88 9.33 2.96 10.55
C VAL A 88 8.32 2.36 9.56
N VAL A 89 7.02 2.51 9.81
CA VAL A 89 5.99 1.95 8.92
C VAL A 89 6.06 2.57 7.51
N PRO A 90 6.01 3.89 7.33
CA PRO A 90 6.23 4.50 6.00
C PRO A 90 7.55 4.08 5.35
N VAL A 91 8.65 3.92 6.11
CA VAL A 91 9.95 3.42 5.58
C VAL A 91 9.80 2.02 5.01
N VAL A 92 9.14 1.11 5.73
CA VAL A 92 8.90 -0.27 5.26
C VAL A 92 8.10 -0.24 3.96
N PHE A 93 7.02 0.54 3.89
CA PHE A 93 6.20 0.64 2.67
C PHE A 93 6.92 1.30 1.51
N GLY A 94 7.77 2.30 1.76
CA GLY A 94 8.64 2.88 0.74
C GLY A 94 9.69 1.90 0.20
N THR A 95 10.18 0.98 1.04
CA THR A 95 11.06 -0.11 0.63
C THR A 95 10.30 -1.18 -0.17
N LEU A 96 9.12 -1.59 0.30
CA LEU A 96 8.26 -2.55 -0.41
C LEU A 96 7.91 -2.05 -1.80
N LEU A 97 7.67 -0.75 -1.96
CA LEU A 97 7.39 -0.14 -3.26
C LEU A 97 8.54 -0.36 -4.26
N VAL A 98 9.80 -0.26 -3.83
CA VAL A 98 10.98 -0.60 -4.66
C VAL A 98 10.97 -2.09 -5.01
N LEU A 99 10.67 -2.96 -4.04
CA LEU A 99 10.64 -4.42 -4.25
C LEU A 99 9.50 -4.86 -5.19
N LEU A 100 8.40 -4.10 -5.27
CA LEU A 100 7.30 -4.37 -6.21
C LEU A 100 7.72 -4.27 -7.69
N LEU A 101 8.90 -3.74 -8.00
CA LEU A 101 9.46 -3.78 -9.36
C LEU A 101 10.00 -5.16 -9.76
N LEU A 102 10.31 -6.05 -8.80
CA LEU A 102 10.76 -7.41 -9.10
C LEU A 102 9.76 -8.18 -10.00
N PRO A 103 8.47 -8.28 -9.64
CA PRO A 103 7.50 -8.97 -10.47
C PRO A 103 7.13 -8.24 -11.77
N LEU A 104 7.55 -6.99 -11.96
CA LEU A 104 7.34 -6.22 -13.19
C LEU A 104 8.51 -6.29 -14.18
N GLY A 105 9.64 -6.86 -13.79
CA GLY A 105 10.87 -6.85 -14.60
C GLY A 105 10.77 -7.53 -15.96
N ASP A 106 9.80 -8.44 -16.17
CA ASP A 106 9.51 -9.06 -17.47
C ASP A 106 8.55 -8.23 -18.34
N GLY A 107 7.86 -7.26 -17.76
CA GLY A 107 6.95 -6.33 -18.48
C GLY A 107 7.62 -5.03 -18.86
N LEU A 108 8.30 -4.41 -17.90
CA LEU A 108 9.03 -3.16 -18.10
C LEU A 108 10.36 -3.36 -18.85
N GLY A 109 10.89 -4.58 -18.84
CA GLY A 109 12.27 -4.84 -19.20
C GLY A 109 13.20 -4.62 -17.98
N ARG A 110 14.13 -5.54 -17.78
CA ARG A 110 14.96 -5.58 -16.56
C ARG A 110 15.87 -4.36 -16.40
N VAL A 111 16.32 -3.76 -17.49
CA VAL A 111 17.16 -2.55 -17.45
C VAL A 111 16.31 -1.37 -17.01
N ALA A 112 15.16 -1.15 -17.66
CA ALA A 112 14.24 -0.08 -17.29
C ALA A 112 13.70 -0.24 -15.86
N GLY A 113 13.39 -1.48 -15.43
CA GLY A 113 13.01 -1.79 -14.04
C GLY A 113 14.10 -1.45 -13.03
N GLY A 114 15.40 -1.66 -13.38
CA GLY A 114 16.52 -1.26 -12.53
C GLY A 114 16.63 0.26 -12.37
N PHE A 115 16.51 1.02 -13.46
CA PHE A 115 16.47 2.49 -13.39
C PHE A 115 15.24 3.01 -12.63
N ALA A 116 14.06 2.41 -12.85
CA ALA A 116 12.87 2.77 -12.09
C ALA A 116 13.07 2.57 -10.58
N ALA A 117 13.68 1.44 -10.16
CA ALA A 117 14.01 1.19 -8.77
C ALA A 117 14.97 2.25 -8.21
N LEU A 118 16.02 2.59 -8.96
CA LEU A 118 16.98 3.62 -8.56
C LEU A 118 16.30 4.98 -8.39
N PHE A 119 15.49 5.41 -9.37
CA PHE A 119 14.77 6.67 -9.27
C PHE A 119 13.77 6.69 -8.10
N MET A 120 13.06 5.59 -7.84
CA MET A 120 12.19 5.48 -6.65
C MET A 120 12.99 5.54 -5.35
N ALA A 121 14.19 4.97 -5.32
CA ALA A 121 15.05 4.97 -4.14
C ALA A 121 15.53 6.37 -3.76
N VAL A 122 15.90 7.19 -4.76
CA VAL A 122 16.52 8.52 -4.55
C VAL A 122 15.59 9.70 -4.80
N SER A 123 14.37 9.47 -5.30
CA SER A 123 13.39 10.55 -5.53
C SER A 123 13.11 11.33 -4.24
N PRO A 124 13.28 12.66 -4.23
CA PRO A 124 13.02 13.47 -3.04
C PRO A 124 11.62 13.26 -2.48
N ALA A 125 10.60 13.18 -3.32
CA ALA A 125 9.22 12.94 -2.89
C ALA A 125 9.08 11.56 -2.23
N MET A 126 9.61 10.49 -2.87
CA MET A 126 9.52 9.14 -2.31
C MET A 126 10.29 9.01 -0.99
N VAL A 127 11.45 9.66 -0.88
CA VAL A 127 12.23 9.69 0.37
C VAL A 127 11.49 10.45 1.46
N PHE A 128 10.99 11.65 1.13
CA PHE A 128 10.25 12.48 2.09
C PHE A 128 9.03 11.75 2.64
N TYR A 129 8.13 11.29 1.79
CA TYR A 129 6.90 10.61 2.21
C TYR A 129 7.15 9.25 2.89
N SER A 130 8.26 8.57 2.59
CA SER A 130 8.67 7.37 3.34
C SER A 130 9.17 7.65 4.75
N ARG A 131 9.45 8.90 5.09
CA ARG A 131 9.94 9.34 6.41
C ARG A 131 8.93 10.23 7.13
N TYR A 132 7.68 10.16 6.72
CA TYR A 132 6.59 10.99 7.20
C TYR A 132 5.45 10.09 7.68
N PHE A 133 5.02 10.21 8.93
CA PHE A 133 4.03 9.33 9.54
C PHE A 133 2.62 9.67 9.09
N ILE A 134 2.34 9.41 7.82
CA ILE A 134 1.07 9.65 7.16
C ILE A 134 0.71 8.49 6.22
N HIS A 135 -0.51 8.48 5.69
CA HIS A 135 -1.11 7.38 4.95
C HIS A 135 -0.62 7.24 3.50
N GLU A 136 0.01 8.29 2.93
CA GLU A 136 0.34 8.39 1.50
C GLU A 136 1.20 7.24 1.01
N MET A 137 2.27 6.91 1.74
CA MET A 137 3.19 5.85 1.32
C MET A 137 2.53 4.47 1.33
N LEU A 138 1.63 4.24 2.28
CA LEU A 138 0.85 3.01 2.36
C LEU A 138 -0.09 2.91 1.15
N LEU A 139 -0.86 3.98 0.88
CA LEU A 139 -1.79 4.03 -0.26
C LEU A 139 -1.08 3.79 -1.59
N VAL A 140 0.06 4.45 -1.83
CA VAL A 140 0.86 4.28 -3.05
C VAL A 140 1.38 2.85 -3.17
N CYS A 141 1.85 2.25 -2.07
CA CYS A 141 2.33 0.87 -2.07
C CYS A 141 1.22 -0.14 -2.37
N PHE A 142 0.04 0.01 -1.75
CA PHE A 142 -1.10 -0.87 -2.03
C PHE A 142 -1.63 -0.68 -3.45
N THR A 143 -1.67 0.56 -3.95
CA THR A 143 -2.02 0.85 -5.36
C THR A 143 -1.06 0.16 -6.32
N ALA A 144 0.24 0.30 -6.10
CA ALA A 144 1.26 -0.40 -6.90
C ALA A 144 1.13 -1.92 -6.80
N GLY A 145 0.83 -2.45 -5.60
CA GLY A 145 0.55 -3.86 -5.35
C GLY A 145 -0.64 -4.35 -6.17
N ALA A 146 -1.75 -3.61 -6.20
CA ALA A 146 -2.93 -3.94 -7.01
C ALA A 146 -2.59 -3.98 -8.51
N ILE A 147 -1.82 -3.00 -9.01
CA ILE A 147 -1.35 -2.95 -10.42
C ILE A 147 -0.45 -4.15 -10.72
N VAL A 148 0.50 -4.48 -9.84
CA VAL A 148 1.40 -5.64 -9.99
C VAL A 148 0.59 -6.93 -10.04
N CYS A 149 -0.35 -7.11 -9.13
CA CYS A 149 -1.20 -8.31 -9.08
C CYS A 149 -2.07 -8.42 -10.33
N GLY A 150 -2.66 -7.32 -10.79
CA GLY A 150 -3.41 -7.27 -12.05
C GLY A 150 -2.56 -7.64 -13.25
N TYR A 151 -1.36 -7.07 -13.37
CA TYR A 151 -0.39 -7.41 -14.43
C TYR A 151 -0.02 -8.90 -14.41
N ARG A 152 0.31 -9.44 -13.25
CA ARG A 152 0.66 -10.86 -13.10
C ARG A 152 -0.52 -11.77 -13.42
N TYR A 153 -1.72 -11.38 -13.02
CA TYR A 153 -2.95 -12.09 -13.33
C TYR A 153 -3.19 -12.15 -14.85
N LEU A 154 -3.06 -11.03 -15.56
CA LEU A 154 -3.23 -10.99 -17.02
C LEU A 154 -2.18 -11.87 -17.73
N LYS A 155 -0.97 -11.96 -17.20
CA LYS A 155 0.08 -12.85 -17.74
C LYS A 155 -0.20 -14.33 -17.49
N ARG A 156 -0.60 -14.67 -16.26
CA ARG A 156 -0.89 -16.03 -15.82
C ARG A 156 -2.07 -16.00 -14.85
N PRO A 157 -3.30 -16.17 -15.35
CA PRO A 157 -4.48 -16.14 -14.50
C PRO A 157 -4.41 -17.20 -13.40
N GLY A 158 -4.45 -16.74 -12.14
CA GLY A 158 -4.36 -17.58 -10.95
C GLY A 158 -5.07 -16.96 -9.76
N MET A 159 -5.66 -17.82 -8.92
CA MET A 159 -6.42 -17.44 -7.73
C MET A 159 -5.61 -16.55 -6.79
N LEU A 160 -4.32 -16.85 -6.60
CA LEU A 160 -3.42 -16.09 -5.74
C LEU A 160 -3.32 -14.61 -6.16
N TRP A 161 -3.17 -14.34 -7.46
CA TRP A 161 -3.06 -12.96 -7.95
C TRP A 161 -4.37 -12.19 -7.80
N ALA A 162 -5.51 -12.88 -7.98
CA ALA A 162 -6.82 -12.29 -7.74
C ALA A 162 -7.03 -11.99 -6.24
N LEU A 163 -6.67 -12.92 -5.36
CA LEU A 163 -6.73 -12.73 -3.91
C LEU A 163 -5.87 -11.55 -3.47
N LEU A 164 -4.59 -11.51 -3.88
CA LEU A 164 -3.67 -10.43 -3.53
C LEU A 164 -4.11 -9.08 -4.09
N ALA A 165 -4.69 -9.05 -5.30
CA ALA A 165 -5.29 -7.82 -5.83
C ALA A 165 -6.44 -7.34 -4.94
N GLY A 166 -7.32 -8.25 -4.52
CA GLY A 166 -8.41 -7.93 -3.61
C GLY A 166 -7.92 -7.41 -2.25
N VAL A 167 -6.91 -8.07 -1.67
CA VAL A 167 -6.27 -7.60 -0.42
C VAL A 167 -5.72 -6.18 -0.60
N CYS A 168 -5.00 -5.90 -1.69
CA CYS A 168 -4.49 -4.56 -1.96
C CYS A 168 -5.62 -3.53 -2.11
N LEU A 169 -6.70 -3.86 -2.81
CA LEU A 169 -7.86 -2.97 -2.98
C LEU A 169 -8.55 -2.69 -1.64
N GLY A 170 -8.75 -3.70 -0.79
CA GLY A 170 -9.30 -3.52 0.55
C GLY A 170 -8.40 -2.67 1.45
N LEU A 171 -7.08 -2.87 1.38
CA LEU A 171 -6.11 -2.06 2.11
C LEU A 171 -6.06 -0.61 1.58
N MET A 172 -6.20 -0.37 0.27
CA MET A 172 -6.32 0.99 -0.28
C MET A 172 -7.51 1.73 0.33
N HIS A 173 -8.68 1.10 0.35
CA HIS A 173 -9.89 1.67 0.97
C HIS A 173 -9.67 1.93 2.46
N ALA A 174 -9.14 0.95 3.20
CA ALA A 174 -8.87 1.08 4.63
C ALA A 174 -7.69 2.03 4.96
N THR A 175 -7.06 2.65 3.96
CA THR A 175 -5.94 3.58 4.17
C THR A 175 -6.37 5.04 4.04
N LYS A 176 -7.04 5.41 2.95
CA LYS A 176 -7.39 6.81 2.69
C LYS A 176 -8.52 6.94 1.67
N GLU A 177 -9.42 7.89 1.85
CA GLU A 177 -10.59 8.16 1.00
C GLU A 177 -10.20 8.46 -0.44
N THR A 178 -9.02 9.05 -0.65
CA THR A 178 -8.48 9.33 -1.99
C THR A 178 -8.17 8.08 -2.83
N PHE A 179 -8.31 6.87 -2.25
CA PHE A 179 -8.19 5.61 -3.01
C PHE A 179 -9.14 5.57 -4.21
N ILE A 180 -10.29 6.25 -4.14
CA ILE A 180 -11.27 6.30 -5.23
C ILE A 180 -10.69 6.97 -6.47
N ILE A 181 -9.80 7.95 -6.30
CA ILE A 181 -9.08 8.61 -7.41
C ILE A 181 -8.14 7.61 -8.08
N ALA A 182 -7.41 6.82 -7.29
CA ALA A 182 -6.54 5.77 -7.81
C ALA A 182 -7.34 4.69 -8.55
N LEU A 183 -8.48 4.24 -8.00
CA LEU A 183 -9.40 3.31 -8.67
C LEU A 183 -9.94 3.89 -9.97
N GLY A 184 -10.40 5.13 -9.97
CA GLY A 184 -10.89 5.82 -11.16
C GLY A 184 -9.82 5.90 -12.25
N SER A 185 -8.58 6.24 -11.87
CA SER A 185 -7.44 6.30 -12.78
C SER A 185 -7.08 4.92 -13.36
N MET A 186 -7.05 3.87 -12.52
CA MET A 186 -6.82 2.50 -12.98
C MET A 186 -7.95 2.02 -13.91
N GLY A 187 -9.20 2.29 -13.55
CA GLY A 187 -10.37 1.98 -14.39
C GLY A 187 -10.32 2.71 -15.73
N GLY A 188 -10.00 4.00 -15.73
CA GLY A 188 -9.81 4.79 -16.95
C GLY A 188 -8.69 4.23 -17.84
N ALA A 189 -7.55 3.84 -17.27
CA ALA A 189 -6.46 3.22 -18.00
C ALA A 189 -6.89 1.88 -18.65
N VAL A 190 -7.66 1.06 -17.93
CA VAL A 190 -8.22 -0.20 -18.47
C VAL A 190 -9.18 0.09 -19.61
N LEU A 191 -10.08 1.08 -19.48
CA LEU A 191 -11.00 1.48 -20.53
C LEU A 191 -10.27 1.95 -21.80
N VAL A 192 -9.25 2.81 -21.66
CA VAL A 192 -8.42 3.27 -22.77
C VAL A 192 -7.73 2.08 -23.45
N MET A 193 -7.19 1.16 -22.67
CA MET A 193 -6.56 -0.06 -23.20
C MET A 193 -7.58 -0.92 -23.97
N LEU A 194 -8.77 -1.14 -23.43
CA LEU A 194 -9.83 -1.91 -24.09
C LEU A 194 -10.29 -1.24 -25.39
N CYS A 195 -10.47 0.08 -25.41
CA CYS A 195 -10.82 0.83 -26.60
C CYS A 195 -9.74 0.73 -27.69
N ALA A 196 -8.45 0.82 -27.30
CA ALA A 196 -7.35 0.65 -28.24
C ALA A 196 -7.31 -0.78 -28.82
N ARG A 197 -7.54 -1.80 -27.99
CA ARG A 197 -7.56 -3.22 -28.40
C ARG A 197 -8.81 -3.60 -29.16
N TRP A 198 -9.93 -2.92 -28.93
CA TRP A 198 -11.14 -3.07 -29.73
C TRP A 198 -10.88 -2.83 -31.21
N ARG A 199 -10.18 -1.75 -31.54
CA ARG A 199 -9.83 -1.40 -32.93
C ARG A 199 -9.02 -2.48 -33.65
N VAL A 200 -8.28 -3.32 -32.92
CA VAL A 200 -7.48 -4.43 -33.47
C VAL A 200 -8.09 -5.82 -33.18
N GLY A 201 -9.32 -5.89 -32.68
CA GLY A 201 -10.06 -7.15 -32.46
C GLY A 201 -9.52 -8.05 -31.34
N GLN A 202 -8.62 -7.56 -30.50
CA GLN A 202 -7.94 -8.39 -29.47
C GLN A 202 -8.63 -8.39 -28.09
N TRP A 203 -9.56 -7.47 -27.82
CA TRP A 203 -10.21 -7.30 -26.54
C TRP A 203 -10.98 -8.53 -26.06
N VAL A 204 -11.59 -9.30 -26.97
CA VAL A 204 -12.35 -10.53 -26.63
C VAL A 204 -11.46 -11.58 -25.98
N ASN A 205 -10.23 -11.73 -26.46
CA ASN A 205 -9.29 -12.68 -25.91
C ASN A 205 -8.80 -12.30 -24.51
N ASP A 206 -8.70 -11.01 -24.22
CA ASP A 206 -8.31 -10.52 -22.90
C ASP A 206 -9.43 -10.73 -21.89
N ILE A 207 -10.69 -10.44 -22.26
CA ILE A 207 -11.85 -10.67 -21.38
C ILE A 207 -12.05 -12.16 -21.10
N LYS A 208 -11.88 -13.04 -22.11
CA LYS A 208 -12.01 -14.50 -21.92
C LYS A 208 -11.00 -15.10 -20.93
N ARG A 209 -9.89 -14.40 -20.66
CA ARG A 209 -8.91 -14.84 -19.64
C ARG A 209 -9.38 -14.57 -18.21
N VAL A 210 -10.30 -13.62 -18.04
CA VAL A 210 -10.83 -13.28 -16.72
C VAL A 210 -11.87 -14.33 -16.31
N ARG A 211 -11.63 -14.98 -15.17
CA ARG A 211 -12.54 -16.01 -14.65
C ARG A 211 -13.47 -15.39 -13.61
N PRO A 212 -14.81 -15.57 -13.70
CA PRO A 212 -15.75 -14.99 -12.74
C PRO A 212 -15.45 -15.37 -11.28
N VAL A 213 -15.01 -16.60 -11.03
CA VAL A 213 -14.62 -17.07 -9.69
C VAL A 213 -13.44 -16.23 -9.14
N HIS A 214 -12.46 -15.87 -9.98
CA HIS A 214 -11.34 -15.04 -9.54
C HIS A 214 -11.77 -13.61 -9.23
N CYS A 215 -12.75 -13.07 -9.98
CA CYS A 215 -13.35 -11.77 -9.67
C CYS A 215 -14.10 -11.82 -8.33
N ALA A 216 -14.86 -12.89 -8.09
CA ALA A 216 -15.56 -13.08 -6.81
C ALA A 216 -14.58 -13.16 -5.63
N VAL A 217 -13.48 -13.92 -5.77
CA VAL A 217 -12.43 -14.00 -4.74
C VAL A 217 -11.77 -12.64 -4.50
N MET A 218 -11.47 -11.88 -5.57
CA MET A 218 -10.90 -10.54 -5.45
C MET A 218 -11.84 -9.60 -4.68
N LEU A 219 -13.13 -9.58 -5.03
CA LEU A 219 -14.12 -8.74 -4.37
C LEU A 219 -14.33 -9.15 -2.91
N LEU A 220 -14.46 -10.46 -2.64
CA LEU A 220 -14.60 -10.96 -1.28
C LEU A 220 -13.38 -10.61 -0.41
N ALA A 221 -12.17 -10.74 -0.95
CA ALA A 221 -10.96 -10.34 -0.24
C ALA A 221 -10.93 -8.84 0.04
N ALA A 222 -11.29 -8.00 -0.94
CA ALA A 222 -11.34 -6.55 -0.76
C ALA A 222 -12.35 -6.15 0.33
N VAL A 223 -13.55 -6.69 0.28
CA VAL A 223 -14.60 -6.43 1.28
C VAL A 223 -14.18 -6.95 2.66
N SER A 224 -13.66 -8.19 2.73
CA SER A 224 -13.24 -8.77 4.02
C SER A 224 -12.14 -7.95 4.70
N VAL A 225 -11.13 -7.52 3.94
CA VAL A 225 -10.05 -6.68 4.48
C VAL A 225 -10.60 -5.33 4.92
N SER A 226 -11.39 -4.67 4.09
CA SER A 226 -12.00 -3.37 4.42
C SER A 226 -12.85 -3.47 5.68
N VAL A 227 -13.78 -4.42 5.74
CA VAL A 227 -14.65 -4.64 6.91
C VAL A 227 -13.82 -4.94 8.17
N THR A 228 -12.81 -5.80 8.08
CA THR A 228 -11.96 -6.13 9.23
C THR A 228 -11.28 -4.91 9.81
N PHE A 229 -10.71 -4.06 8.97
CA PHE A 229 -9.99 -2.86 9.43
C PHE A 229 -10.96 -1.80 9.98
N PHE A 230 -12.01 -1.43 9.26
CA PHE A 230 -12.95 -0.40 9.70
C PHE A 230 -13.82 -0.85 10.89
N SER A 231 -14.09 -2.15 11.04
CA SER A 231 -14.75 -2.68 12.23
C SER A 231 -13.80 -2.80 13.44
N SER A 232 -12.57 -2.35 13.34
CA SER A 232 -11.56 -2.52 14.41
C SER A 232 -11.49 -3.98 14.87
N PHE A 233 -11.32 -4.89 13.90
CA PHE A 233 -11.30 -6.34 14.12
C PHE A 233 -12.59 -6.84 14.79
N PHE A 234 -13.75 -6.37 14.30
CA PHE A 234 -15.10 -6.72 14.73
C PHE A 234 -15.52 -6.16 16.10
N SER A 235 -14.77 -5.24 16.69
CA SER A 235 -15.13 -4.55 17.92
C SER A 235 -15.99 -3.30 17.71
N ASN A 236 -15.98 -2.69 16.51
CA ASN A 236 -16.71 -1.47 16.17
C ASN A 236 -17.47 -1.64 14.83
N ALA A 237 -18.72 -2.08 14.88
CA ALA A 237 -19.55 -2.23 13.69
C ALA A 237 -19.91 -0.89 13.01
N LYS A 238 -19.95 0.22 13.76
CA LYS A 238 -20.26 1.56 13.25
C LYS A 238 -19.22 2.03 12.25
N GLY A 239 -17.93 1.78 12.48
CA GLY A 239 -16.85 2.20 11.61
C GLY A 239 -16.98 1.68 10.17
N VAL A 240 -17.65 0.53 9.95
CA VAL A 240 -17.91 0.03 8.60
C VAL A 240 -18.95 0.90 7.88
N ALA A 241 -20.01 1.34 8.58
CA ALA A 241 -20.99 2.25 7.99
C ALA A 241 -20.38 3.62 7.70
N ASP A 242 -19.58 4.14 8.63
CA ASP A 242 -18.90 5.44 8.50
C ASP A 242 -17.87 5.44 7.36
N SER A 243 -17.34 4.27 6.96
CA SER A 243 -16.35 4.15 5.88
C SER A 243 -16.91 4.37 4.46
N VAL A 244 -18.23 4.41 4.30
CA VAL A 244 -18.92 4.61 3.02
C VAL A 244 -19.71 5.91 2.95
N LEU A 245 -19.64 6.74 3.99
CA LEU A 245 -20.20 8.09 4.05
C LEU A 245 -19.18 9.12 3.53
#